data_dd1a247b62bdd50695fca53705ab2ed8
#
_entry.id   dd1a247b62bdd50695fca53705ab2ed8
#
_cell.length_a   1.000
_cell.length_b   1.000
_cell.length_c   1.000
_cell.angle_alpha   90.00
_cell.angle_beta   90.00
_cell.angle_gamma   90.00
#
_symmetry.space_group_name_H-M   'P 1'
#
loop_
_entity.id
_entity.type
_entity.pdbx_description
1 polymer ?
#
loop_
_entity_poly.entity_id
_entity_poly.type
_entity_poly.pdbx_seq_one_letter_code
_entity_poly.pdbx_strand_id
1 'polypeptide(L)'
;MNCELPDVQAGFRKGRGTRDQIANICWIIKKVREFQKNISFCFIDYAKAFDCVDHNKLWTILQEMGIPDNLTCLLRNLYAGQEATVRTGRGTTDWFQTGKGVGQGCILSPCLFNLYAEYIIRNAGLEEAQAGIKIARRNINKLRYADDTILMAESEEELKSLLMKV
;
A
#
# COMPACT_ATOMS: atom_id res chain seq x y z
N MET A 1 3.29 -15.14 6.79
CA MET A 1 3.11 -13.96 5.92
C MET A 1 2.40 -12.77 6.56
N ASN A 2 1.68 -12.91 7.68
CA ASN A 2 1.03 -11.77 8.38
C ASN A 2 1.98 -10.94 9.27
N CYS A 3 3.20 -11.39 9.52
CA CYS A 3 4.12 -10.75 10.47
C CYS A 3 4.87 -9.55 9.90
N GLU A 4 4.92 -9.41 8.57
CA GLU A 4 5.71 -8.36 7.89
C GLU A 4 4.94 -7.07 7.62
N LEU A 5 3.60 -7.11 7.71
CA LEU A 5 2.77 -5.94 7.45
C LEU A 5 2.41 -5.24 8.77
N PRO A 6 2.62 -3.93 8.88
CA PRO A 6 2.27 -3.16 10.06
C PRO A 6 0.75 -3.07 10.25
N ASP A 7 0.31 -2.74 11.46
CA ASP A 7 -1.11 -2.63 11.81
C ASP A 7 -1.86 -1.53 11.05
N VAL A 8 -1.14 -0.57 10.50
CA VAL A 8 -1.70 0.53 9.69
C VAL A 8 -2.26 0.06 8.34
N GLN A 9 -1.76 -1.08 7.79
CA GLN A 9 -2.30 -1.69 6.58
C GLN A 9 -3.39 -2.70 6.94
N ALA A 10 -4.62 -2.44 6.49
CA ALA A 10 -5.77 -3.32 6.73
C ALA A 10 -6.25 -4.06 5.47
N GLY A 11 -5.86 -3.60 4.28
CA GLY A 11 -6.30 -4.20 3.02
C GLY A 11 -5.84 -5.64 2.84
N PHE A 12 -6.73 -6.51 2.40
CA PHE A 12 -6.51 -7.93 2.14
C PHE A 12 -5.99 -8.75 3.35
N ARG A 13 -6.27 -8.29 4.57
CA ARG A 13 -5.92 -9.00 5.81
C ARG A 13 -7.14 -9.65 6.43
N LYS A 14 -6.97 -10.89 6.90
CA LYS A 14 -8.04 -11.62 7.59
C LYS A 14 -8.49 -10.87 8.85
N GLY A 15 -9.79 -10.65 8.99
CA GLY A 15 -10.38 -9.97 10.15
C GLY A 15 -10.19 -8.46 10.16
N ARG A 16 -9.72 -7.86 9.05
CA ARG A 16 -9.62 -6.40 8.86
C ARG A 16 -10.50 -5.98 7.68
N GLY A 17 -11.27 -4.94 7.85
CA GLY A 17 -12.17 -4.42 6.82
C GLY A 17 -12.13 -2.90 6.71
N THR A 18 -12.79 -2.36 5.68
CA THR A 18 -12.94 -0.90 5.50
C THR A 18 -13.63 -0.26 6.70
N ARG A 19 -14.59 -0.97 7.33
CA ARG A 19 -15.28 -0.49 8.54
C ARG A 19 -14.31 -0.23 9.70
N ASP A 20 -13.26 -1.05 9.83
CA ASP A 20 -12.26 -0.87 10.89
C ASP A 20 -11.45 0.40 10.65
N GLN A 21 -11.09 0.68 9.39
CA GLN A 21 -10.38 1.91 9.04
C GLN A 21 -11.26 3.16 9.20
N ILE A 22 -12.53 3.08 8.86
CA ILE A 22 -13.50 4.16 9.11
C ILE A 22 -13.62 4.41 10.62
N ALA A 23 -13.73 3.35 11.43
CA ALA A 23 -13.79 3.47 12.88
C ALA A 23 -12.50 4.10 13.46
N ASN A 24 -11.32 3.74 12.93
CA ASN A 24 -10.05 4.35 13.30
C ASN A 24 -10.03 5.84 12.99
N ILE A 25 -10.46 6.27 11.80
CA ILE A 25 -10.54 7.69 11.42
C ILE A 25 -11.51 8.43 12.35
N CYS A 26 -12.71 7.90 12.57
CA CYS A 26 -13.70 8.50 13.47
C CYS A 26 -13.15 8.64 14.90
N TRP A 27 -12.43 7.61 15.38
CA TRP A 27 -11.79 7.65 16.68
C TRP A 27 -10.69 8.73 16.76
N ILE A 28 -9.83 8.83 15.74
CA ILE A 28 -8.78 9.86 15.65
C ILE A 28 -9.42 11.26 15.68
N ILE A 29 -10.44 11.51 14.84
CA ILE A 29 -11.15 12.79 14.78
C ILE A 29 -11.75 13.15 16.16
N LYS A 30 -12.37 12.16 16.82
CA LYS A 30 -12.93 12.36 18.16
C LYS A 30 -11.85 12.75 19.17
N LYS A 31 -10.71 12.04 19.15
CA LYS A 31 -9.60 12.32 20.06
C LYS A 31 -8.97 13.69 19.81
N VAL A 32 -8.76 14.06 18.55
CA VAL A 32 -8.21 15.37 18.18
C VAL A 32 -9.14 16.49 18.67
N ARG A 33 -10.46 16.32 18.52
CA ARG A 33 -11.45 17.27 19.04
C ARG A 33 -11.44 17.38 20.57
N GLU A 34 -11.34 16.24 21.28
CA GLU A 34 -11.23 16.24 22.76
C GLU A 34 -10.00 17.04 23.24
N PHE A 35 -8.91 17.03 22.48
CA PHE A 35 -7.68 17.77 22.80
C PHE A 35 -7.62 19.18 22.16
N GLN A 36 -8.69 19.63 21.50
CA GLN A 36 -8.78 20.92 20.80
C GLN A 36 -7.63 21.15 19.80
N LYS A 37 -7.21 20.09 19.10
CA LYS A 37 -6.17 20.14 18.08
C LYS A 37 -6.76 20.22 16.69
N ASN A 38 -5.97 20.76 15.75
CA ASN A 38 -6.28 20.71 14.33
C ASN A 38 -5.88 19.35 13.74
N ILE A 39 -6.55 18.98 12.65
CA ILE A 39 -6.19 17.80 11.84
C ILE A 39 -6.45 18.10 10.37
N SER A 40 -5.47 17.78 9.56
CA SER A 40 -5.54 17.84 8.10
C SER A 40 -5.37 16.43 7.53
N PHE A 41 -6.18 16.08 6.54
CA PHE A 41 -6.14 14.78 5.86
C PHE A 41 -5.78 14.96 4.39
N CYS A 42 -4.97 14.04 3.85
CA CYS A 42 -4.75 13.86 2.44
C CYS A 42 -5.11 12.42 2.05
N PHE A 43 -6.04 12.27 1.13
CA PHE A 43 -6.43 10.99 0.58
C PHE A 43 -5.67 10.76 -0.72
N ILE A 44 -4.95 9.64 -0.81
CA ILE A 44 -4.16 9.25 -1.97
C ILE A 44 -4.81 7.99 -2.56
N ASP A 45 -5.25 8.11 -3.80
CA ASP A 45 -5.76 7.03 -4.65
C ASP A 45 -4.73 6.80 -5.77
N TYR A 46 -4.10 5.62 -5.78
CA TYR A 46 -3.08 5.30 -6.78
C TYR A 46 -3.72 4.81 -8.06
N ALA A 47 -3.54 5.57 -9.15
CA ALA A 47 -4.02 5.16 -10.46
C ALA A 47 -3.35 3.85 -10.90
N LYS A 48 -4.17 2.81 -11.15
CA LYS A 48 -3.71 1.50 -11.62
C LYS A 48 -2.63 0.86 -10.72
N ALA A 49 -2.82 0.94 -9.39
CA ALA A 49 -1.85 0.50 -8.41
C ALA A 49 -1.27 -0.90 -8.69
N PHE A 50 -2.13 -1.87 -8.96
CA PHE A 50 -1.74 -3.25 -9.28
C PHE A 50 -0.98 -3.37 -10.61
N ASP A 51 -1.35 -2.58 -11.61
CA ASP A 51 -0.73 -2.61 -12.95
C ASP A 51 0.64 -1.93 -12.95
N CYS A 52 0.93 -1.10 -11.96
CA CYS A 52 2.18 -0.32 -11.87
C CYS A 52 3.31 -1.06 -11.13
N VAL A 53 3.07 -2.24 -10.57
CA VAL A 53 4.09 -3.02 -9.87
C VAL A 53 5.20 -3.45 -10.83
N ASP A 54 6.41 -2.93 -10.62
CA ASP A 54 7.59 -3.32 -11.40
C ASP A 54 8.12 -4.69 -10.92
N HIS A 55 8.18 -5.67 -11.82
CA HIS A 55 8.58 -7.03 -11.49
C HIS A 55 10.02 -7.09 -10.96
N ASN A 56 10.97 -6.37 -11.57
CA ASN A 56 12.37 -6.40 -11.13
C ASN A 56 12.52 -5.84 -9.72
N LYS A 57 11.86 -4.70 -9.45
CA LYS A 57 11.82 -4.13 -8.12
C LYS A 57 11.13 -5.07 -7.13
N LEU A 58 10.03 -5.69 -7.53
CA LEU A 58 9.31 -6.64 -6.67
C LEU A 58 10.23 -7.78 -6.19
N TRP A 59 11.02 -8.37 -7.10
CA TRP A 59 11.91 -9.48 -6.72
C TRP A 59 13.00 -9.02 -5.75
N THR A 60 13.58 -7.86 -5.97
CA THR A 60 14.55 -7.25 -5.05
C THR A 60 13.93 -6.99 -3.68
N ILE A 61 12.74 -6.40 -3.66
CA ILE A 61 11.99 -6.12 -2.43
C ILE A 61 11.72 -7.41 -1.63
N LEU A 62 11.27 -8.47 -2.28
CA LEU A 62 11.00 -9.74 -1.61
C LEU A 62 12.26 -10.33 -0.96
N GLN A 63 13.41 -10.24 -1.64
CA GLN A 63 14.69 -10.69 -1.10
C GLN A 63 15.12 -9.84 0.10
N GLU A 64 15.04 -8.52 0.01
CA GLU A 64 15.38 -7.60 1.10
C GLU A 64 14.46 -7.74 2.33
N MET A 65 13.21 -8.13 2.11
CA MET A 65 12.26 -8.48 3.18
C MET A 65 12.47 -9.88 3.76
N GLY A 66 13.49 -10.61 3.33
CA GLY A 66 13.83 -11.93 3.85
C GLY A 66 12.95 -13.07 3.32
N ILE A 67 12.25 -12.88 2.21
CA ILE A 67 11.52 -13.96 1.56
C ILE A 67 12.54 -14.95 0.96
N PRO A 68 12.45 -16.25 1.24
CA PRO A 68 13.41 -17.25 0.77
C PRO A 68 13.59 -17.23 -0.75
N ASP A 69 14.83 -17.40 -1.21
CA ASP A 69 15.19 -17.34 -2.65
C ASP A 69 14.42 -18.34 -3.50
N ASN A 70 14.15 -19.54 -2.97
CA ASN A 70 13.35 -20.56 -3.67
C ASN A 70 11.92 -20.08 -3.95
N LEU A 71 11.29 -19.37 -3.02
CA LEU A 71 9.97 -18.78 -3.23
C LEU A 71 10.01 -17.59 -4.19
N THR A 72 11.02 -16.74 -4.07
CA THR A 72 11.20 -15.61 -5.00
C THR A 72 11.46 -16.10 -6.41
N CYS A 73 12.27 -17.16 -6.59
CA CYS A 73 12.50 -17.80 -7.88
C CYS A 73 11.23 -18.42 -8.46
N LEU A 74 10.42 -19.11 -7.65
CA LEU A 74 9.14 -19.67 -8.06
C LEU A 74 8.18 -18.58 -8.54
N LEU A 75 8.06 -17.48 -7.79
CA LEU A 75 7.23 -16.34 -8.17
C LEU A 75 7.73 -15.71 -9.47
N ARG A 76 9.05 -15.50 -9.61
CA ARG A 76 9.65 -14.96 -10.84
C ARG A 76 9.31 -15.83 -12.05
N ASN A 77 9.42 -17.16 -11.92
CA ASN A 77 9.06 -18.08 -13.00
C ASN A 77 7.56 -18.04 -13.32
N LEU A 78 6.70 -17.86 -12.33
CA LEU A 78 5.26 -17.72 -12.54
C LEU A 78 4.91 -16.46 -13.37
N TYR A 79 5.67 -15.37 -13.19
CA TYR A 79 5.46 -14.12 -13.91
C TYR A 79 6.29 -14.02 -15.21
N ALA A 80 7.28 -14.89 -15.41
CA ALA A 80 8.11 -14.90 -16.61
C ALA A 80 7.30 -15.32 -17.84
N GLY A 81 7.37 -14.50 -18.88
CA GLY A 81 6.72 -14.81 -20.16
C GLY A 81 5.19 -14.80 -20.12
N GLN A 82 4.59 -14.16 -19.13
CA GLN A 82 3.14 -13.99 -19.11
C GLN A 82 2.67 -13.16 -20.30
N GLU A 83 1.67 -13.67 -20.99
CA GLU A 83 1.02 -13.02 -22.12
C GLU A 83 -0.44 -12.71 -21.78
N ALA A 84 -0.95 -11.65 -22.34
CA ALA A 84 -2.35 -11.25 -22.19
C ALA A 84 -2.98 -10.93 -23.53
N THR A 85 -4.29 -11.02 -23.58
CA THR A 85 -5.11 -10.56 -24.70
C THR A 85 -6.34 -9.86 -24.14
N VAL A 86 -6.85 -8.87 -24.85
CA VAL A 86 -8.03 -8.09 -24.43
C VAL A 86 -9.20 -8.43 -25.33
N ARG A 87 -10.30 -8.84 -24.72
CA ARG A 87 -11.57 -9.05 -25.42
C ARG A 87 -12.33 -7.74 -25.52
N THR A 88 -12.60 -7.31 -26.73
CA THR A 88 -13.38 -6.12 -27.03
C THR A 88 -14.71 -6.49 -27.69
N GLY A 89 -15.64 -5.55 -27.81
CA GLY A 89 -16.89 -5.77 -28.55
C GLY A 89 -16.70 -6.07 -30.05
N ARG A 90 -15.47 -5.87 -30.59
CA ARG A 90 -15.11 -6.10 -32.02
C ARG A 90 -14.22 -7.35 -32.22
N GLY A 91 -13.91 -8.08 -31.17
CA GLY A 91 -13.04 -9.27 -31.20
C GLY A 91 -11.99 -9.25 -30.09
N THR A 92 -10.96 -10.09 -30.23
CA THR A 92 -9.83 -10.20 -29.31
C THR A 92 -8.60 -9.57 -29.94
N THR A 93 -7.79 -8.90 -29.15
CA THR A 93 -6.48 -8.37 -29.59
C THR A 93 -5.50 -9.53 -29.84
N ASP A 94 -4.39 -9.24 -30.53
CA ASP A 94 -3.23 -10.12 -30.54
C ASP A 94 -2.67 -10.28 -29.11
N TRP A 95 -1.96 -11.39 -28.88
CA TRP A 95 -1.28 -11.63 -27.62
C TRP A 95 -0.11 -10.65 -27.45
N PHE A 96 0.03 -10.11 -26.27
CA PHE A 96 1.14 -9.24 -25.90
C PHE A 96 1.73 -9.65 -24.54
N GLN A 97 3.02 -9.46 -24.36
CA GLN A 97 3.69 -9.77 -23.11
C GLN A 97 3.41 -8.73 -22.04
N THR A 98 3.15 -9.22 -20.81
CA THR A 98 2.98 -8.38 -19.63
C THR A 98 4.31 -8.27 -18.89
N GLY A 99 4.96 -7.10 -18.99
CA GLY A 99 6.27 -6.85 -18.34
C GLY A 99 6.20 -6.24 -16.95
N LYS A 100 4.99 -5.90 -16.47
CA LYS A 100 4.74 -5.29 -15.16
C LYS A 100 3.34 -5.58 -14.68
N GLY A 101 3.09 -5.27 -13.41
CA GLY A 101 1.79 -5.46 -12.78
C GLY A 101 1.62 -6.81 -12.12
N VAL A 102 0.65 -6.89 -11.22
CA VAL A 102 0.18 -8.13 -10.60
C VAL A 102 -1.27 -8.35 -10.99
N GLY A 103 -1.59 -9.57 -11.46
CA GLY A 103 -2.89 -9.85 -12.08
C GLY A 103 -4.06 -9.68 -11.12
N GLN A 104 -5.03 -8.85 -11.47
CA GLN A 104 -6.26 -8.71 -10.71
C GLN A 104 -7.02 -10.05 -10.69
N GLY A 105 -7.51 -10.44 -9.52
CA GLY A 105 -8.18 -11.73 -9.32
C GLY A 105 -7.24 -12.90 -8.98
N CYS A 106 -5.93 -12.76 -9.09
CA CYS A 106 -4.97 -13.75 -8.62
C CYS A 106 -4.87 -13.70 -7.09
N ILE A 107 -4.89 -14.85 -6.43
CA ILE A 107 -4.83 -14.96 -4.97
C ILE A 107 -3.51 -14.40 -4.36
N LEU A 108 -2.43 -14.39 -5.15
CA LEU A 108 -1.11 -13.91 -4.71
C LEU A 108 -0.98 -12.38 -4.85
N SER A 109 -1.67 -11.77 -5.79
CA SER A 109 -1.51 -10.36 -6.15
C SER A 109 -1.73 -9.39 -4.99
N PRO A 110 -2.76 -9.55 -4.13
CA PRO A 110 -2.94 -8.68 -2.97
C PRO A 110 -1.76 -8.73 -1.99
N CYS A 111 -1.19 -9.92 -1.80
CA CYS A 111 -0.04 -10.08 -0.92
C CYS A 111 1.22 -9.43 -1.50
N LEU A 112 1.51 -9.69 -2.78
CA LEU A 112 2.66 -9.10 -3.47
C LEU A 112 2.57 -7.58 -3.54
N PHE A 113 1.39 -7.05 -3.84
CA PHE A 113 1.13 -5.62 -3.82
C PHE A 113 1.36 -5.01 -2.43
N ASN A 114 0.81 -5.61 -1.38
CA ASN A 114 0.98 -5.12 -0.02
C ASN A 114 2.45 -5.08 0.41
N LEU A 115 3.24 -6.11 0.08
CA LEU A 115 4.68 -6.15 0.36
C LEU A 115 5.43 -5.07 -0.41
N TYR A 116 5.15 -4.94 -1.71
CA TYR A 116 5.73 -3.90 -2.57
C TYR A 116 5.45 -2.48 -2.05
N ALA A 117 4.18 -2.18 -1.77
CA ALA A 117 3.77 -0.88 -1.27
C ALA A 117 4.30 -0.58 0.14
N GLU A 118 4.39 -1.60 1.01
CA GLU A 118 4.98 -1.47 2.34
C GLU A 118 6.45 -1.10 2.28
N TYR A 119 7.22 -1.76 1.42
CA TYR A 119 8.63 -1.46 1.22
C TYR A 119 8.84 -0.01 0.75
N ILE A 120 8.05 0.45 -0.24
CA ILE A 120 8.14 1.82 -0.75
C ILE A 120 7.89 2.83 0.39
N ILE A 121 6.85 2.60 1.18
CA ILE A 121 6.47 3.53 2.28
C ILE A 121 7.50 3.52 3.41
N ARG A 122 8.11 2.39 3.75
CA ARG A 122 9.22 2.32 4.72
C ARG A 122 10.41 3.15 4.22
N ASN A 123 10.80 2.96 2.96
CA ASN A 123 11.93 3.70 2.37
C ASN A 123 11.64 5.19 2.15
N ALA A 124 10.38 5.60 2.10
CA ALA A 124 9.99 7.00 2.11
C ALA A 124 10.21 7.69 3.47
N GLY A 125 10.61 6.95 4.52
CA GLY A 125 10.89 7.50 5.85
C GLY A 125 9.66 8.09 6.55
N LEU A 126 8.45 7.63 6.22
CA LEU A 126 7.23 8.10 6.87
C LEU A 126 7.13 7.64 8.32
N GLU A 127 7.76 6.53 8.69
CA GLU A 127 7.75 6.01 10.06
C GLU A 127 8.61 6.86 10.99
N GLU A 128 9.70 7.41 10.48
CA GLU A 128 10.62 8.30 11.21
C GLU A 128 10.15 9.76 11.21
N ALA A 129 9.10 10.08 10.43
CA ALA A 129 8.60 11.45 10.34
C ALA A 129 8.01 11.89 11.68
N GLN A 130 8.45 13.06 12.16
CA GLN A 130 7.90 13.71 13.36
C GLN A 130 6.48 14.26 13.12
N ALA A 131 6.15 14.54 11.84
CA ALA A 131 4.85 14.99 11.40
C ALA A 131 3.78 13.89 11.60
N GLY A 132 2.60 14.29 12.04
CA GLY A 132 1.50 13.38 12.32
C GLY A 132 0.68 13.83 13.52
N ILE A 133 -0.30 13.02 13.89
CA ILE A 133 -1.18 13.27 15.04
C ILE A 133 -0.65 12.52 16.25
N LYS A 134 -0.31 13.23 17.31
CA LYS A 134 0.18 12.63 18.56
C LYS A 134 -0.98 12.32 19.50
N ILE A 135 -1.31 11.02 19.64
CA ILE A 135 -2.34 10.52 20.57
C ILE A 135 -1.71 9.45 21.46
N ALA A 136 -1.84 9.61 22.79
CA ALA A 136 -1.35 8.64 23.77
C ALA A 136 0.10 8.18 23.55
N ARG A 137 1.01 9.13 23.28
CA ARG A 137 2.44 8.93 22.98
C ARG A 137 2.74 8.20 21.64
N ARG A 138 1.74 7.95 20.84
CA ARG A 138 1.91 7.40 19.48
C ARG A 138 1.76 8.52 18.46
N ASN A 139 2.63 8.51 17.46
CA ASN A 139 2.49 9.36 16.29
C ASN A 139 1.73 8.60 15.20
N ILE A 140 0.59 9.12 14.78
CA ILE A 140 -0.24 8.53 13.73
C ILE A 140 -0.22 9.49 12.55
N ASN A 141 0.43 9.10 11.47
CA ASN A 141 0.57 9.94 10.28
C ASN A 141 0.00 9.31 9.01
N LYS A 142 -0.35 8.02 9.06
CA LYS A 142 -0.90 7.29 7.91
C LYS A 142 -1.88 6.20 8.34
N LEU A 143 -2.86 5.91 7.50
CA LEU A 143 -3.69 4.70 7.50
C LEU A 143 -3.77 4.18 6.08
N ARG A 144 -3.85 2.87 5.90
CA ARG A 144 -3.88 2.23 4.59
C ARG A 144 -4.90 1.12 4.50
N TYR A 145 -5.57 1.05 3.35
CA TYR A 145 -6.42 -0.07 2.99
C TYR A 145 -6.12 -0.45 1.54
N ALA A 146 -5.33 -1.50 1.34
CA ALA A 146 -4.79 -1.88 0.04
C ALA A 146 -3.99 -0.72 -0.59
N ASP A 147 -4.46 -0.20 -1.71
CA ASP A 147 -3.92 0.94 -2.43
C ASP A 147 -4.38 2.30 -1.84
N ASP A 148 -5.54 2.36 -1.24
CA ASP A 148 -5.99 3.60 -0.57
C ASP A 148 -5.07 3.96 0.60
N THR A 149 -4.53 5.17 0.57
CA THR A 149 -3.67 5.70 1.62
C THR A 149 -4.21 7.04 2.12
N ILE A 150 -4.27 7.19 3.44
CA ILE A 150 -4.62 8.45 4.08
C ILE A 150 -3.40 8.93 4.85
N LEU A 151 -2.93 10.13 4.54
CA LEU A 151 -1.95 10.84 5.35
C LEU A 151 -2.67 11.83 6.26
N MET A 152 -2.12 12.06 7.45
CA MET A 152 -2.69 12.99 8.42
C MET A 152 -1.62 13.71 9.20
N ALA A 153 -1.88 14.98 9.53
CA ALA A 153 -0.99 15.82 10.30
C ALA A 153 -1.76 16.90 11.08
N GLU A 154 -1.10 17.56 12.05
CA GLU A 154 -1.70 18.66 12.82
C GLU A 154 -1.76 19.97 12.00
N SER A 155 -0.94 20.14 10.93
CA SER A 155 -0.96 21.29 10.03
C SER A 155 -0.88 20.89 8.55
N GLU A 156 -1.22 21.84 7.67
CA GLU A 156 -1.09 21.64 6.22
C GLU A 156 0.38 21.55 5.77
N GLU A 157 1.27 22.29 6.41
CA GLU A 157 2.71 22.27 6.11
C GLU A 157 3.32 20.92 6.43
N GLU A 158 2.99 20.34 7.59
CA GLU A 158 3.37 19.00 7.96
C GLU A 158 2.82 17.95 6.98
N LEU A 159 1.54 18.11 6.57
CA LEU A 159 0.91 17.21 5.61
C LEU A 159 1.57 17.26 4.23
N LYS A 160 1.93 18.47 3.76
CA LYS A 160 2.71 18.64 2.52
C LYS A 160 4.09 17.98 2.63
N SER A 161 4.76 18.10 3.79
CA SER A 161 6.05 17.44 4.03
C SER A 161 5.93 15.90 3.99
N LEU A 162 4.84 15.33 4.48
CA LEU A 162 4.57 13.88 4.37
C LEU A 162 4.28 13.48 2.93
N LEU A 163 3.47 14.27 2.21
CA LEU A 163 3.10 13.97 0.82
C LEU A 163 4.31 13.98 -0.12
N MET A 164 5.28 14.87 0.10
CA MET A 164 6.50 14.94 -0.71
C MET A 164 7.45 13.76 -0.51
N LYS A 165 7.21 12.89 0.47
CA LYS A 165 7.98 11.67 0.71
C LYS A 165 7.37 10.43 0.05
N VAL A 166 6.11 10.46 -0.32
CA VAL A 166 5.36 9.37 -0.97
C VAL A 166 5.43 9.49 -2.49
#